data_deefa34cd80d11bb4a4d51114166894e
#
_entry.id   deefa34cd80d11bb4a4d51114166894e
#
_cell.length_a   1.000
_cell.length_b   1.000
_cell.length_c   1.000
_cell.angle_alpha   90.00
_cell.angle_beta   90.00
_cell.angle_gamma   90.00
#
_symmetry.space_group_name_H-M   'P 1'
#
loop_
_entity.id
_entity.type
_entity.pdbx_description
1 polymer ?
#
loop_
_entity_poly.entity_id
_entity_poly.type
_entity_poly.pdbx_seq_one_letter_code
_entity_poly.pdbx_strand_id
1 'polypeptide(L)'
;MQGRSDDQRELLDAESVAGHLLKADSMFAFLAAHRSELFPEEMFADLFPSQRGRPSVPAEVMASVITLQALHGFSDNETVDAVTFDLRWKAACGLPITAGAFHSTTLTYWRRRLAASDRPNRIFEAVKTVVAETGVLAGKTRRALDSTVLDDAVATQDTVTQLIAAIRRVRREVPGAAAVIEAHCSAHDYDDPGKPAIAWEDKAARDRLVDGLVGDAHRVLGYLPDQELAXRAXRRPVAARAPRTPWWSPICRSAATRP
;
A
#
# COMPACT_ATOMS: atom_id res chain seq x y z
N MET A 1 19.91 1.95 15.66
CA MET A 1 19.76 1.15 16.90
C MET A 1 18.30 0.87 17.14
N GLN A 2 17.96 -0.37 17.55
CA GLN A 2 16.58 -0.75 17.86
C GLN A 2 16.17 -0.10 19.18
N GLY A 3 15.00 0.55 19.22
CA GLY A 3 14.42 1.05 20.46
C GLY A 3 13.74 -0.08 21.22
N ARG A 4 13.79 -0.03 22.52
CA ARG A 4 13.16 -1.00 23.42
C ARG A 4 12.02 -0.35 24.16
N SER A 5 11.01 -1.12 24.45
CA SER A 5 9.95 -0.69 25.35
C SER A 5 10.47 -0.69 26.79
N ASP A 6 10.00 0.25 27.57
CA ASP A 6 10.29 0.27 29.00
C ASP A 6 9.24 -0.61 29.71
N ASP A 7 9.69 -1.58 30.48
CA ASP A 7 8.81 -2.45 31.25
C ASP A 7 8.18 -1.71 32.46
N GLN A 8 8.73 -0.53 32.80
CA GLN A 8 8.18 0.29 33.88
C GLN A 8 6.97 1.08 33.35
N ARG A 9 5.79 0.66 33.75
CA ARG A 9 4.56 1.40 33.42
C ARG A 9 4.56 2.76 34.10
N GLU A 10 4.39 3.80 33.31
CA GLU A 10 4.20 5.15 33.83
C GLU A 10 2.85 5.27 34.55
N LEU A 11 2.75 6.16 35.52
CA LEU A 11 1.49 6.45 36.21
C LEU A 11 0.35 6.85 35.26
N LEU A 12 0.72 7.44 34.14
CA LEU A 12 -0.23 7.88 33.10
C LEU A 12 -0.26 6.93 31.89
N ASP A 13 0.05 5.66 32.10
CA ASP A 13 -0.09 4.64 31.07
C ASP A 13 -1.55 4.53 30.59
N ALA A 14 -1.78 4.63 29.29
CA ALA A 14 -3.13 4.67 28.73
C ALA A 14 -3.93 3.38 28.98
N GLU A 15 -3.26 2.23 29.00
CA GLU A 15 -3.91 0.96 29.32
C GLU A 15 -4.40 0.95 30.78
N SER A 16 -3.55 1.38 31.71
CA SER A 16 -3.89 1.41 33.15
C SER A 16 -5.04 2.38 33.44
N VAL A 17 -5.04 3.55 32.77
CA VAL A 17 -6.05 4.59 33.01
C VAL A 17 -7.36 4.33 32.27
N ALA A 18 -7.30 3.91 31.01
CA ALA A 18 -8.46 3.83 30.10
C ALA A 18 -8.74 2.43 29.56
N GLY A 19 -7.93 1.43 29.93
CA GLY A 19 -8.09 0.07 29.42
C GLY A 19 -9.45 -0.54 29.71
N HIS A 20 -10.03 -0.19 30.86
CA HIS A 20 -11.36 -0.67 31.28
C HIS A 20 -12.49 -0.17 30.35
N LEU A 21 -12.23 0.86 29.52
CA LEU A 21 -13.19 1.39 28.55
C LEU A 21 -13.11 0.67 27.20
N LEU A 22 -12.09 -0.15 26.98
CA LEU A 22 -11.93 -0.90 25.75
C LEU A 22 -12.97 -2.05 25.70
N LYS A 23 -13.61 -2.23 24.58
CA LYS A 23 -14.47 -3.40 24.37
C LYS A 23 -13.59 -4.65 24.37
N ALA A 24 -13.96 -5.63 25.17
CA ALA A 24 -13.17 -6.86 25.38
C ALA A 24 -12.89 -7.64 24.09
N ASP A 25 -13.81 -7.57 23.12
CA ASP A 25 -13.68 -8.26 21.84
C ASP A 25 -13.03 -7.38 20.75
N SER A 26 -12.48 -6.21 21.11
CA SER A 26 -11.86 -5.31 20.15
C SER A 26 -10.39 -5.65 19.92
N MET A 27 -9.89 -5.31 18.74
CA MET A 27 -8.46 -5.41 18.42
C MET A 27 -7.61 -4.56 19.37
N PHE A 28 -8.15 -3.46 19.86
CA PHE A 28 -7.45 -2.59 20.82
C PHE A 28 -7.18 -3.31 22.13
N ALA A 29 -8.20 -3.97 22.69
CA ALA A 29 -8.04 -4.76 23.92
C ALA A 29 -7.10 -5.94 23.71
N PHE A 30 -7.21 -6.60 22.56
CA PHE A 30 -6.33 -7.71 22.20
C PHE A 30 -4.86 -7.27 22.15
N LEU A 31 -4.58 -6.19 21.44
CA LEU A 31 -3.21 -5.68 21.33
C LEU A 31 -2.69 -5.18 22.69
N ALA A 32 -3.53 -4.51 23.48
CA ALA A 32 -3.13 -4.05 24.82
C ALA A 32 -2.64 -5.23 25.67
N ALA A 33 -3.34 -6.35 25.62
CA ALA A 33 -3.01 -7.55 26.42
C ALA A 33 -1.82 -8.35 25.86
N HIS A 34 -1.66 -8.42 24.54
CA HIS A 34 -0.80 -9.44 23.91
C HIS A 34 0.29 -8.89 22.97
N ARG A 35 0.45 -7.55 22.83
CA ARG A 35 1.39 -6.97 21.84
C ARG A 35 2.83 -7.48 21.99
N SER A 36 3.31 -7.63 23.23
CA SER A 36 4.69 -8.07 23.49
C SER A 36 4.91 -9.54 23.11
N GLU A 37 3.89 -10.38 23.31
CA GLU A 37 3.92 -11.78 22.89
C GLU A 37 3.83 -11.88 21.35
N LEU A 38 2.99 -11.05 20.76
CA LEU A 38 2.74 -11.03 19.33
C LEU A 38 3.95 -10.51 18.54
N PHE A 39 4.60 -9.49 19.07
CA PHE A 39 5.66 -8.75 18.41
C PHE A 39 6.91 -8.65 19.26
N PRO A 40 7.53 -9.80 19.64
CA PRO A 40 8.73 -9.76 20.46
C PRO A 40 9.87 -9.01 19.77
N GLU A 41 10.71 -8.35 20.53
CA GLU A 41 11.81 -7.50 20.03
C GLU A 41 12.72 -8.25 19.04
N GLU A 42 12.99 -9.52 19.33
CA GLU A 42 13.87 -10.39 18.53
C GLU A 42 13.37 -10.56 17.10
N MET A 43 12.05 -10.51 16.91
CA MET A 43 11.43 -10.60 15.58
C MET A 43 11.92 -9.51 14.62
N PHE A 44 12.41 -8.38 15.18
CA PHE A 44 12.78 -7.18 14.41
C PHE A 44 14.27 -6.84 14.49
N ALA A 45 15.08 -7.66 15.15
CA ALA A 45 16.49 -7.37 15.39
C ALA A 45 17.30 -7.17 14.10
N ASP A 46 16.97 -7.93 13.05
CA ASP A 46 17.60 -7.84 11.74
C ASP A 46 17.38 -6.49 11.04
N LEU A 47 16.29 -5.79 11.40
CA LEU A 47 16.00 -4.47 10.80
C LEU A 47 16.95 -3.38 11.31
N PHE A 48 17.69 -3.63 12.39
CA PHE A 48 18.54 -2.66 13.07
C PHE A 48 19.94 -3.20 13.31
N PRO A 49 20.71 -3.44 12.24
CA PRO A 49 22.05 -4.05 12.38
C PRO A 49 23.03 -3.17 13.17
N SER A 50 22.81 -1.87 13.21
CA SER A 50 23.67 -0.94 13.96
C SER A 50 23.20 -0.80 15.41
N GLN A 51 24.15 -0.89 16.33
CA GLN A 51 23.94 -0.62 17.75
C GLN A 51 24.20 0.85 18.10
N ARG A 52 24.53 1.67 17.09
CA ARG A 52 24.87 3.10 17.29
C ARG A 52 23.76 4.00 16.77
N GLY A 53 23.65 5.17 17.37
CA GLY A 53 22.71 6.22 16.97
C GLY A 53 21.47 6.30 17.86
N ARG A 54 20.57 7.22 17.53
CA ARG A 54 19.32 7.40 18.26
C ARG A 54 18.45 6.13 18.16
N PRO A 55 17.91 5.66 19.29
CA PRO A 55 16.98 4.53 19.25
C PRO A 55 15.76 4.83 18.39
N SER A 56 15.29 3.81 17.68
CA SER A 56 14.01 3.88 16.94
C SER A 56 12.83 3.86 17.93
N VAL A 57 11.64 4.11 17.43
CA VAL A 57 10.41 3.74 18.17
C VAL A 57 10.48 2.23 18.45
N PRO A 58 10.08 1.75 19.63
CA PRO A 58 10.10 0.32 19.94
C PRO A 58 9.35 -0.51 18.89
N ALA A 59 9.85 -1.70 18.62
CA ALA A 59 9.35 -2.53 17.54
C ALA A 59 7.91 -2.98 17.77
N GLU A 60 7.56 -3.36 18.99
CA GLU A 60 6.18 -3.78 19.34
C GLU A 60 5.18 -2.63 19.14
N VAL A 61 5.58 -1.39 19.49
CA VAL A 61 4.75 -0.20 19.29
C VAL A 61 4.48 -0.01 17.79
N MET A 62 5.56 -0.05 16.98
CA MET A 62 5.42 0.15 15.53
C MET A 62 4.63 -0.96 14.86
N ALA A 63 4.82 -2.20 15.29
CA ALA A 63 4.06 -3.34 14.75
C ALA A 63 2.57 -3.20 15.08
N SER A 64 2.24 -2.78 16.31
CA SER A 64 0.85 -2.51 16.74
C SER A 64 0.23 -1.37 15.90
N VAL A 65 0.97 -0.27 15.75
CA VAL A 65 0.53 0.88 14.94
C VAL A 65 0.27 0.46 13.49
N ILE A 66 1.19 -0.28 12.87
CA ILE A 66 1.07 -0.74 11.47
C ILE A 66 -0.14 -1.70 11.34
N THR A 67 -0.37 -2.57 12.32
CA THR A 67 -1.53 -3.47 12.35
C THR A 67 -2.83 -2.67 12.41
N LEU A 68 -2.92 -1.70 13.32
CA LEU A 68 -4.11 -0.86 13.45
C LEU A 68 -4.31 0.02 12.20
N GLN A 69 -3.22 0.57 11.65
CA GLN A 69 -3.27 1.33 10.39
C GLN A 69 -3.92 0.52 9.28
N ALA A 70 -3.46 -0.72 9.11
CA ALA A 70 -3.99 -1.61 8.07
C ALA A 70 -5.48 -1.94 8.30
N LEU A 71 -5.87 -2.17 9.55
CA LEU A 71 -7.27 -2.50 9.90
C LEU A 71 -8.22 -1.34 9.66
N HIS A 72 -7.76 -0.12 9.96
CA HIS A 72 -8.60 1.08 9.81
C HIS A 72 -8.50 1.71 8.41
N GLY A 73 -7.52 1.33 7.61
CA GLY A 73 -7.29 1.89 6.28
C GLY A 73 -6.78 3.34 6.32
N PHE A 74 -6.08 3.71 7.39
CA PHE A 74 -5.64 5.09 7.62
C PHE A 74 -4.38 5.42 6.79
N SER A 75 -4.30 6.66 6.32
CA SER A 75 -3.07 7.23 5.79
C SER A 75 -2.02 7.40 6.90
N ASP A 76 -0.78 7.71 6.55
CA ASP A 76 0.30 7.92 7.52
C ASP A 76 0.00 9.09 8.47
N ASN A 77 -0.61 10.16 7.96
CA ASN A 77 -0.95 11.32 8.78
C ASN A 77 -2.11 11.02 9.73
N GLU A 78 -3.17 10.38 9.25
CA GLU A 78 -4.30 9.95 10.09
C GLU A 78 -3.83 8.98 11.19
N THR A 79 -2.89 8.12 10.86
CA THR A 79 -2.30 7.19 11.84
C THR A 79 -1.57 7.95 12.97
N VAL A 80 -0.77 8.94 12.59
CA VAL A 80 -0.03 9.78 13.56
C VAL A 80 -1.02 10.55 14.45
N ASP A 81 -2.09 11.08 13.87
CA ASP A 81 -3.16 11.76 14.63
C ASP A 81 -3.84 10.78 15.60
N ALA A 82 -4.17 9.57 15.13
CA ALA A 82 -4.79 8.54 15.97
C ALA A 82 -3.87 8.15 17.14
N VAL A 83 -2.58 7.91 16.87
CA VAL A 83 -1.59 7.60 17.94
C VAL A 83 -1.46 8.75 18.92
N THR A 84 -1.58 9.99 18.45
CA THR A 84 -1.42 11.18 19.31
C THR A 84 -2.65 11.40 20.20
N PHE A 85 -3.86 11.23 19.67
CA PHE A 85 -5.07 11.74 20.33
C PHE A 85 -6.06 10.66 20.75
N ASP A 86 -5.98 9.44 20.22
CA ASP A 86 -6.95 8.38 20.52
C ASP A 86 -6.40 7.48 21.65
N LEU A 87 -7.07 7.50 22.79
CA LEU A 87 -6.70 6.69 23.96
C LEU A 87 -6.72 5.18 23.65
N ARG A 88 -7.59 4.74 22.75
CA ARG A 88 -7.65 3.32 22.34
C ARG A 88 -6.36 2.90 21.66
N TRP A 89 -5.84 3.77 20.75
CA TRP A 89 -4.57 3.54 20.08
C TRP A 89 -3.41 3.54 21.07
N LYS A 90 -3.42 4.52 21.99
CA LYS A 90 -2.36 4.60 23.02
C LYS A 90 -2.34 3.33 23.89
N ALA A 91 -3.50 2.90 24.38
CA ALA A 91 -3.60 1.68 25.20
C ALA A 91 -3.13 0.44 24.42
N ALA A 92 -3.59 0.27 23.19
CA ALA A 92 -3.20 -0.86 22.34
C ALA A 92 -1.69 -0.89 22.04
N CYS A 93 -1.05 0.29 21.99
CA CYS A 93 0.37 0.42 21.67
C CYS A 93 1.26 0.49 22.91
N GLY A 94 0.68 0.48 24.12
CA GLY A 94 1.44 0.59 25.36
C GLY A 94 2.09 1.95 25.54
N LEU A 95 1.37 3.01 25.19
CA LEU A 95 1.89 4.38 25.27
C LEU A 95 1.22 5.13 26.42
N PRO A 96 1.95 6.02 27.11
CA PRO A 96 1.31 6.88 28.10
C PRO A 96 0.39 7.90 27.44
N ILE A 97 -0.61 8.38 28.19
CA ILE A 97 -1.59 9.37 27.71
C ILE A 97 -0.88 10.61 27.16
N THR A 98 0.21 11.01 27.80
CA THR A 98 0.99 12.21 27.45
C THR A 98 1.91 12.02 26.24
N ALA A 99 2.12 10.78 25.77
CA ALA A 99 3.04 10.52 24.66
C ALA A 99 2.56 11.21 23.37
N GLY A 100 3.45 11.96 22.75
CA GLY A 100 3.26 12.42 21.38
C GLY A 100 3.63 11.31 20.40
N ALA A 101 3.03 11.35 19.22
CA ALA A 101 3.40 10.40 18.17
C ALA A 101 4.72 10.78 17.50
N PHE A 102 5.27 9.84 16.78
CA PHE A 102 6.42 10.04 15.90
C PHE A 102 5.97 10.74 14.59
N HIS A 103 6.91 11.20 13.80
CA HIS A 103 6.62 11.81 12.49
C HIS A 103 6.16 10.75 11.49
N SER A 104 5.23 11.11 10.59
CA SER A 104 4.64 10.16 9.61
C SER A 104 5.69 9.45 8.74
N THR A 105 6.81 10.11 8.43
CA THR A 105 7.92 9.48 7.70
C THR A 105 8.50 8.26 8.41
N THR A 106 8.32 8.15 9.73
CA THR A 106 8.78 6.97 10.49
C THR A 106 8.09 5.70 9.99
N LEU A 107 6.79 5.78 9.68
CA LEU A 107 6.04 4.65 9.08
C LEU A 107 6.64 4.25 7.74
N THR A 108 6.95 5.24 6.89
CA THR A 108 7.61 4.99 5.60
C THR A 108 8.96 4.28 5.78
N TYR A 109 9.78 4.74 6.75
CA TYR A 109 11.08 4.11 7.03
C TYR A 109 10.92 2.67 7.51
N TRP A 110 9.97 2.41 8.40
CA TRP A 110 9.71 1.06 8.91
C TRP A 110 9.25 0.13 7.80
N ARG A 111 8.30 0.58 6.94
CA ARG A 111 7.84 -0.23 5.81
C ARG A 111 8.95 -0.53 4.82
N ARG A 112 9.84 0.44 4.56
CA ARG A 112 11.02 0.21 3.69
C ARG A 112 11.96 -0.84 4.27
N ARG A 113 12.23 -0.79 5.58
CA ARG A 113 13.08 -1.78 6.24
C ARG A 113 12.45 -3.17 6.20
N LEU A 114 11.17 -3.26 6.54
CA LEU A 114 10.43 -4.52 6.45
C LEU A 114 10.49 -5.09 5.03
N ALA A 115 10.22 -4.26 4.01
CA ALA A 115 10.22 -4.68 2.61
C ALA A 115 11.60 -5.14 2.12
N ALA A 116 12.67 -4.58 2.71
CA ALA A 116 14.05 -4.94 2.34
C ALA A 116 14.59 -6.14 3.11
N SER A 117 13.89 -6.62 4.14
CA SER A 117 14.32 -7.72 4.99
C SER A 117 13.97 -9.08 4.39
N ASP A 118 14.56 -10.13 4.93
CA ASP A 118 14.29 -11.52 4.52
C ASP A 118 12.85 -11.95 4.88
N ARG A 119 12.22 -11.29 5.85
CA ARG A 119 10.86 -11.61 6.28
C ARG A 119 9.96 -10.35 6.25
N PRO A 120 9.61 -9.87 5.05
CA PRO A 120 8.84 -8.61 4.92
C PRO A 120 7.43 -8.68 5.52
N ASN A 121 6.84 -9.87 5.58
CA ASN A 121 5.46 -10.07 6.03
C ASN A 121 5.35 -10.52 7.49
N ARG A 122 6.43 -10.41 8.28
CA ARG A 122 6.47 -10.96 9.65
C ARG A 122 5.32 -10.49 10.56
N ILE A 123 4.92 -9.22 10.47
CA ILE A 123 3.80 -8.68 11.24
C ILE A 123 2.49 -9.38 10.83
N PHE A 124 2.25 -9.48 9.53
CA PHE A 124 1.07 -10.16 8.99
C PHE A 124 1.06 -11.66 9.38
N GLU A 125 2.21 -12.32 9.32
CA GLU A 125 2.36 -13.73 9.69
C GLU A 125 2.02 -13.94 11.18
N ALA A 126 2.48 -13.07 12.06
CA ALA A 126 2.16 -13.13 13.49
C ALA A 126 0.65 -13.02 13.72
N VAL A 127 0.01 -12.00 13.13
CA VAL A 127 -1.45 -11.83 13.23
C VAL A 127 -2.20 -13.04 12.64
N LYS A 128 -1.74 -13.55 11.51
CA LYS A 128 -2.35 -14.73 10.84
C LYS A 128 -2.28 -15.97 11.73
N THR A 129 -1.19 -16.15 12.45
CA THR A 129 -1.02 -17.28 13.38
C THR A 129 -2.10 -17.23 14.47
N VAL A 130 -2.28 -16.06 15.09
CA VAL A 130 -3.32 -15.86 16.11
C VAL A 130 -4.72 -16.14 15.54
N VAL A 131 -5.02 -15.62 14.35
CA VAL A 131 -6.30 -15.86 13.67
C VAL A 131 -6.52 -17.38 13.44
N ALA A 132 -5.46 -18.10 13.08
CA ALA A 132 -5.54 -19.56 12.88
C ALA A 132 -5.76 -20.28 14.20
N GLU A 133 -5.05 -19.90 15.24
CA GLU A 133 -5.14 -20.54 16.58
C GLU A 133 -6.48 -20.27 17.26
N THR A 134 -7.01 -19.06 17.14
CA THR A 134 -8.31 -18.71 17.71
C THR A 134 -9.49 -19.29 16.93
N GLY A 135 -9.27 -19.73 15.70
CA GLY A 135 -10.31 -20.29 14.85
C GLY A 135 -11.41 -19.30 14.45
N VAL A 136 -11.19 -18.00 14.61
CA VAL A 136 -12.19 -16.96 14.32
C VAL A 136 -12.69 -17.02 12.87
N LEU A 137 -11.85 -17.50 11.95
CA LEU A 137 -12.23 -17.66 10.54
C LEU A 137 -12.60 -19.10 10.17
N ALA A 138 -12.69 -20.03 11.14
CA ALA A 138 -13.03 -21.41 10.86
C ALA A 138 -14.45 -21.48 10.24
N GLY A 139 -14.57 -22.17 9.12
CA GLY A 139 -15.84 -22.30 8.41
C GLY A 139 -16.26 -21.11 7.57
N LYS A 140 -15.53 -20.00 7.59
CA LYS A 140 -15.82 -18.83 6.75
C LYS A 140 -15.13 -18.99 5.40
N THR A 141 -15.87 -19.46 4.41
CA THR A 141 -15.33 -19.73 3.07
C THR A 141 -15.56 -18.60 2.06
N ARG A 142 -16.33 -17.58 2.45
CA ARG A 142 -16.59 -16.45 1.53
C ARG A 142 -15.33 -15.61 1.35
N ARG A 143 -14.90 -15.50 0.10
CA ARG A 143 -13.84 -14.59 -0.32
C ARG A 143 -14.49 -13.39 -0.98
N ALA A 144 -14.26 -12.20 -0.44
CA ALA A 144 -14.64 -10.97 -1.10
C ALA A 144 -13.47 -10.55 -2.00
N LEU A 145 -13.69 -10.56 -3.30
CA LEU A 145 -12.78 -9.94 -4.25
C LEU A 145 -13.24 -8.49 -4.41
N ASP A 146 -12.42 -7.57 -3.93
CA ASP A 146 -12.72 -6.15 -4.03
C ASP A 146 -12.09 -5.60 -5.31
N SER A 147 -12.93 -5.09 -6.20
CA SER A 147 -12.50 -4.46 -7.44
C SER A 147 -11.87 -3.07 -7.22
N THR A 148 -12.01 -2.51 -6.03
CA THR A 148 -11.46 -1.19 -5.70
C THR A 148 -9.93 -1.12 -5.81
N VAL A 149 -9.25 -2.25 -5.65
CA VAL A 149 -7.79 -2.32 -5.79
C VAL A 149 -7.34 -2.02 -7.22
N LEU A 150 -8.15 -2.41 -8.19
CA LEU A 150 -7.90 -2.10 -9.60
C LEU A 150 -8.09 -0.61 -9.87
N ASP A 151 -9.09 0.00 -9.27
CA ASP A 151 -9.35 1.44 -9.42
C ASP A 151 -8.18 2.27 -8.87
N ASP A 152 -7.65 1.91 -7.72
CA ASP A 152 -6.48 2.60 -7.12
C ASP A 152 -5.22 2.43 -7.98
N ALA A 153 -5.04 1.27 -8.59
CA ALA A 153 -3.89 1.03 -9.45
C ALA A 153 -4.02 1.79 -10.79
N VAL A 154 -5.25 1.96 -11.28
CA VAL A 154 -5.53 2.67 -12.53
C VAL A 154 -5.58 4.19 -12.31
N ALA A 155 -6.08 4.64 -11.17
CA ALA A 155 -6.26 6.06 -10.86
C ALA A 155 -4.94 6.83 -10.71
N THR A 156 -3.81 6.14 -10.59
CA THR A 156 -2.50 6.82 -10.49
C THR A 156 -1.96 7.33 -11.81
N GLN A 157 -2.56 6.93 -12.94
CA GLN A 157 -2.16 7.40 -14.26
C GLN A 157 -3.39 7.88 -15.04
N ASP A 158 -3.31 9.09 -15.55
CA ASP A 158 -4.41 9.63 -16.36
C ASP A 158 -4.52 8.88 -17.71
N THR A 159 -5.70 8.94 -18.31
CA THR A 159 -6.01 8.26 -19.57
C THR A 159 -5.03 8.63 -20.69
N VAL A 160 -4.61 9.88 -20.75
CA VAL A 160 -3.65 10.38 -21.75
C VAL A 160 -2.31 9.64 -21.60
N THR A 161 -1.78 9.62 -20.37
CA THR A 161 -0.51 8.93 -20.07
C THR A 161 -0.56 7.44 -20.40
N GLN A 162 -1.68 6.80 -20.09
CA GLN A 162 -1.86 5.36 -20.36
C GLN A 162 -1.91 5.08 -21.88
N LEU A 163 -2.66 5.87 -22.63
CA LEU A 163 -2.77 5.69 -24.10
C LEU A 163 -1.41 5.91 -24.78
N ILE A 164 -0.72 6.99 -24.43
CA ILE A 164 0.61 7.27 -24.97
C ILE A 164 1.59 6.13 -24.65
N ALA A 165 1.60 5.69 -23.38
CA ALA A 165 2.49 4.59 -22.96
C ALA A 165 2.16 3.28 -23.70
N ALA A 166 0.87 3.00 -23.93
CA ALA A 166 0.44 1.81 -24.66
C ALA A 166 0.92 1.85 -26.12
N ILE A 167 0.72 2.98 -26.81
CA ILE A 167 1.14 3.14 -28.22
C ILE A 167 2.68 3.07 -28.32
N ARG A 168 3.41 3.73 -27.43
CA ARG A 168 4.88 3.64 -27.37
C ARG A 168 5.36 2.21 -27.14
N ARG A 169 4.64 1.47 -26.31
CA ARG A 169 4.97 0.07 -26.06
C ARG A 169 4.79 -0.77 -27.30
N VAL A 170 3.67 -0.61 -28.02
CA VAL A 170 3.42 -1.30 -29.30
C VAL A 170 4.53 -0.96 -30.30
N ARG A 171 4.89 0.33 -30.42
CA ARG A 171 5.97 0.81 -31.30
C ARG A 171 7.29 0.08 -31.03
N ARG A 172 7.61 -0.17 -29.77
CA ARG A 172 8.88 -0.79 -29.36
C ARG A 172 8.86 -2.31 -29.48
N GLU A 173 7.72 -2.94 -29.17
CA GLU A 173 7.63 -4.40 -29.01
C GLU A 173 7.14 -5.13 -30.27
N VAL A 174 6.43 -4.45 -31.18
CA VAL A 174 5.83 -5.08 -32.38
C VAL A 174 6.64 -4.68 -33.60
N PRO A 175 7.25 -5.67 -34.32
CA PRO A 175 7.98 -5.38 -35.56
C PRO A 175 7.08 -4.71 -36.59
N GLY A 176 7.56 -3.63 -37.18
CA GLY A 176 6.83 -2.86 -38.18
C GLY A 176 5.88 -1.79 -37.64
N ALA A 177 5.53 -1.84 -36.35
CA ALA A 177 4.60 -0.86 -35.74
C ALA A 177 5.16 0.56 -35.78
N ALA A 178 6.48 0.74 -35.69
CA ALA A 178 7.09 2.06 -35.75
C ALA A 178 6.74 2.80 -37.02
N ALA A 179 6.88 2.15 -38.17
CA ALA A 179 6.56 2.75 -39.48
C ALA A 179 5.05 3.08 -39.59
N VAL A 180 4.20 2.22 -39.06
CA VAL A 180 2.72 2.43 -39.07
C VAL A 180 2.37 3.65 -38.21
N ILE A 181 2.95 3.77 -37.02
CA ILE A 181 2.71 4.89 -36.10
C ILE A 181 3.19 6.20 -36.74
N GLU A 182 4.38 6.20 -37.32
CA GLU A 182 4.97 7.36 -37.98
C GLU A 182 4.13 7.84 -39.19
N ALA A 183 3.55 6.89 -39.96
CA ALA A 183 2.77 7.20 -41.13
C ALA A 183 1.31 7.61 -40.86
N HIS A 184 0.72 7.10 -39.77
CA HIS A 184 -0.74 7.16 -39.60
C HIS A 184 -1.21 7.78 -38.27
N CYS A 185 -0.31 8.02 -37.31
CA CYS A 185 -0.67 8.60 -36.01
C CYS A 185 -0.23 10.07 -35.95
N SER A 186 -1.12 10.93 -35.48
CA SER A 186 -0.87 12.39 -35.52
C SER A 186 -1.29 13.11 -34.24
N ALA A 187 -1.88 12.42 -33.26
CA ALA A 187 -2.38 13.08 -32.06
C ALA A 187 -1.26 13.49 -31.09
N HIS A 188 -0.11 12.79 -31.16
CA HIS A 188 1.04 13.06 -30.30
C HIS A 188 2.33 12.58 -30.97
N ASP A 189 3.42 13.26 -30.67
CA ASP A 189 4.76 12.79 -31.05
C ASP A 189 5.16 11.64 -30.09
N TYR A 190 5.08 10.42 -30.56
CA TYR A 190 5.36 9.23 -29.74
C TYR A 190 6.87 9.03 -29.46
N ASP A 191 7.74 9.84 -30.04
CA ASP A 191 9.17 9.86 -29.69
C ASP A 191 9.46 10.85 -28.54
N ASP A 192 8.64 11.87 -28.37
CA ASP A 192 8.82 12.86 -27.30
C ASP A 192 8.47 12.25 -25.93
N PRO A 193 9.41 12.13 -24.98
CA PRO A 193 9.11 11.61 -23.65
C PRO A 193 8.22 12.53 -22.81
N GLY A 194 8.03 13.79 -23.23
CA GLY A 194 7.27 14.79 -22.49
C GLY A 194 5.77 14.55 -22.49
N LYS A 195 5.07 15.36 -21.74
CA LYS A 195 3.61 15.42 -21.76
C LYS A 195 3.17 16.30 -22.94
N PRO A 196 2.03 15.96 -23.57
CA PRO A 196 1.49 16.81 -24.65
C PRO A 196 1.30 18.27 -24.21
N ALA A 197 1.69 19.20 -25.07
CA ALA A 197 1.61 20.65 -24.81
C ALA A 197 0.18 21.15 -25.10
N ILE A 198 -0.73 20.97 -24.13
CA ILE A 198 -2.12 21.42 -24.23
C ILE A 198 -2.49 22.27 -23.00
N ALA A 199 -3.58 22.99 -23.09
CA ALA A 199 -4.17 23.70 -21.95
C ALA A 199 -4.84 22.69 -21.02
N TRP A 200 -4.10 22.17 -20.05
CA TRP A 200 -4.55 21.10 -19.15
C TRP A 200 -5.77 21.49 -18.30
N GLU A 201 -5.97 22.79 -18.07
CA GLU A 201 -7.14 23.29 -17.33
C GLU A 201 -8.42 23.27 -18.17
N ASP A 202 -8.29 23.27 -19.52
CA ASP A 202 -9.44 23.22 -20.43
C ASP A 202 -9.89 21.79 -20.65
N LYS A 203 -11.12 21.48 -20.22
CA LYS A 203 -11.74 20.17 -20.41
C LYS A 203 -11.86 19.81 -21.89
N ALA A 204 -12.26 20.78 -22.75
CA ALA A 204 -12.43 20.53 -24.17
C ALA A 204 -11.10 20.20 -24.87
N ALA A 205 -10.00 20.81 -24.43
CA ALA A 205 -8.66 20.50 -24.96
C ALA A 205 -8.24 19.07 -24.58
N ARG A 206 -8.51 18.68 -23.33
CA ARG A 206 -8.22 17.29 -22.87
C ARG A 206 -9.06 16.25 -23.61
N ASP A 207 -10.35 16.51 -23.77
CA ASP A 207 -11.25 15.58 -24.47
C ASP A 207 -10.81 15.39 -25.93
N ARG A 208 -10.47 16.48 -26.63
CA ARG A 208 -9.95 16.39 -28.01
C ARG A 208 -8.65 15.58 -28.09
N LEU A 209 -7.75 15.76 -27.13
CA LEU A 209 -6.51 14.98 -27.10
C LEU A 209 -6.80 13.48 -26.87
N VAL A 210 -7.68 13.16 -25.94
CA VAL A 210 -8.07 11.75 -25.66
C VAL A 210 -8.69 11.13 -26.91
N ASP A 211 -9.61 11.83 -27.57
CA ASP A 211 -10.25 11.35 -28.80
C ASP A 211 -9.20 11.11 -29.91
N GLY A 212 -8.24 12.03 -30.03
CA GLY A 212 -7.14 11.88 -30.99
C GLY A 212 -6.28 10.64 -30.68
N LEU A 213 -5.90 10.46 -29.44
CA LEU A 213 -5.09 9.29 -28.99
C LEU A 213 -5.85 7.96 -29.18
N VAL A 214 -7.16 7.95 -28.89
CA VAL A 214 -8.01 6.78 -29.16
C VAL A 214 -8.07 6.50 -30.66
N GLY A 215 -8.20 7.54 -31.48
CA GLY A 215 -8.15 7.43 -32.94
C GLY A 215 -6.83 6.83 -33.43
N ASP A 216 -5.69 7.29 -32.88
CA ASP A 216 -4.37 6.74 -33.19
C ASP A 216 -4.28 5.26 -32.77
N ALA A 217 -4.76 4.91 -31.58
CA ALA A 217 -4.76 3.53 -31.11
C ALA A 217 -5.56 2.63 -32.07
N HIS A 218 -6.73 3.07 -32.51
CA HIS A 218 -7.55 2.33 -33.49
C HIS A 218 -6.84 2.20 -34.83
N ARG A 219 -6.17 3.24 -35.30
CA ARG A 219 -5.38 3.18 -36.55
C ARG A 219 -4.28 2.13 -36.43
N VAL A 220 -3.51 2.18 -35.34
CA VAL A 220 -2.44 1.18 -35.10
C VAL A 220 -3.00 -0.24 -35.11
N LEU A 221 -4.11 -0.47 -34.41
CA LEU A 221 -4.76 -1.79 -34.38
C LEU A 221 -5.24 -2.24 -35.76
N GLY A 222 -5.75 -1.31 -36.57
CA GLY A 222 -6.22 -1.60 -37.91
C GLY A 222 -5.11 -1.97 -38.90
N TYR A 223 -3.91 -1.45 -38.72
CA TYR A 223 -2.75 -1.70 -39.59
C TYR A 223 -1.86 -2.85 -39.11
N LEU A 224 -1.99 -3.31 -37.87
CA LEU A 224 -1.20 -4.43 -37.38
C LEU A 224 -1.67 -5.72 -38.07
N PRO A 225 -0.76 -6.48 -38.71
CA PRO A 225 -1.14 -7.53 -39.61
C PRO A 225 -1.64 -8.82 -38.97
N ASP A 226 -1.59 -8.93 -37.64
CA ASP A 226 -1.90 -10.21 -37.02
C ASP A 226 -2.40 -10.05 -35.56
N GLN A 227 -3.59 -10.59 -35.32
CA GLN A 227 -4.18 -10.61 -33.98
C GLN A 227 -3.36 -11.43 -32.97
N GLU A 228 -2.54 -12.39 -33.41
CA GLU A 228 -1.63 -13.12 -32.53
C GLU A 228 -0.54 -12.23 -31.94
N LEU A 229 -0.11 -11.22 -32.66
CA LEU A 229 0.87 -10.27 -32.14
C LEU A 229 0.28 -9.38 -31.04
N ALA A 230 -0.96 -8.98 -31.24
CA ALA A 230 -1.68 -8.27 -30.19
C ALA A 230 -1.83 -9.10 -28.91
N UNK A 231 -1.94 -10.12 -29.15
CA UNK A 231 -2.08 -11.00 -28.11
C UNK A 231 -0.85 -11.34 -27.38
N ARG A 232 0.08 -11.41 -28.07
CA ARG A 232 1.40 -11.58 -27.42
C ARG A 232 1.80 -10.36 -26.59
N ALA A 233 1.45 -9.21 -27.08
CA ALA A 233 1.70 -7.98 -26.35
C ALA A 233 0.92 -7.89 -25.03
N UNK A 234 0.07 -8.51 -25.14
CA UNK A 234 -0.73 -8.57 -24.03
C UNK A 234 -0.39 -9.62 -23.06
N ARG A 235 0.05 -10.53 -23.53
CA ARG A 235 0.41 -11.70 -22.71
C ARG A 235 1.77 -11.60 -22.07
N ARG A 236 2.62 -10.72 -22.49
CA ARG A 236 3.81 -10.41 -21.69
C ARG A 236 3.31 -9.58 -20.50
N PRO A 237 3.32 -10.16 -19.30
CA PRO A 237 3.16 -9.27 -18.18
C PRO A 237 4.22 -8.21 -18.39
N VAL A 238 3.82 -6.96 -18.41
CA VAL A 238 4.72 -5.93 -17.95
C VAL A 238 5.43 -6.60 -16.79
N ALA A 239 6.74 -6.75 -16.89
CA ALA A 239 7.53 -6.81 -15.69
C ALA A 239 7.26 -5.47 -15.02
N ALA A 240 6.04 -5.35 -14.56
CA ALA A 240 5.72 -4.41 -13.55
C ALA A 240 6.80 -4.70 -12.53
N ARG A 241 7.71 -3.80 -12.36
CA ARG A 241 8.23 -3.54 -11.06
C ARG A 241 7.01 -3.80 -10.22
N ALA A 242 6.98 -4.97 -9.63
CA ALA A 242 5.83 -5.45 -8.89
C ALA A 242 5.33 -4.23 -8.14
N PRO A 243 4.09 -3.82 -8.34
CA PRO A 243 3.59 -2.73 -7.54
C PRO A 243 4.04 -3.14 -6.17
N ARG A 244 4.77 -2.30 -5.50
CA ARG A 244 5.12 -2.56 -4.12
C ARG A 244 3.76 -2.70 -3.46
N THR A 245 3.20 -3.90 -3.62
CA THR A 245 1.91 -4.22 -3.04
C THR A 245 2.06 -3.85 -1.60
N PRO A 246 1.30 -2.89 -1.14
CA PRO A 246 1.24 -2.71 0.29
C PRO A 246 1.00 -4.12 0.81
N TRP A 247 1.88 -4.60 1.66
CA TRP A 247 1.85 -5.94 2.23
C TRP A 247 0.55 -6.21 3.00
N TRP A 248 -0.31 -5.19 3.16
CA TRP A 248 -1.69 -5.33 3.59
C TRP A 248 -2.59 -5.52 2.36
N SER A 249 -2.68 -6.71 1.85
CA SER A 249 -3.65 -7.01 0.80
C SER A 249 -5.07 -7.15 1.41
N PRO A 250 -6.10 -7.11 0.59
CA PRO A 250 -7.51 -6.95 1.01
C PRO A 250 -8.07 -7.92 2.06
N ILE A 251 -7.29 -8.91 2.44
CA ILE A 251 -7.75 -9.89 3.43
C ILE A 251 -8.08 -9.25 4.78
N CYS A 252 -7.39 -8.14 5.12
CA CYS A 252 -7.65 -7.45 6.38
C CYS A 252 -8.89 -6.52 6.33
N ARG A 253 -9.36 -6.14 5.15
CA ARG A 253 -10.52 -5.23 5.07
C ARG A 253 -11.85 -5.93 5.35
N SER A 254 -11.96 -7.22 5.07
CA SER A 254 -13.22 -7.95 5.26
C SER A 254 -13.55 -8.26 6.73
N ALA A 255 -12.56 -8.14 7.62
CA ALA A 255 -12.77 -8.40 9.05
C ALA A 255 -13.33 -7.19 9.82
N ALA A 256 -13.23 -5.97 9.24
CA ALA A 256 -13.57 -4.74 9.94
C ALA A 256 -15.00 -4.23 9.68
N THR A 257 -15.75 -4.84 8.76
CA THR A 257 -17.09 -4.38 8.42
C THR A 257 -18.17 -5.37 8.84
N ARG A 258 -18.50 -5.34 10.12
CA ARG A 258 -19.84 -5.75 10.59
C ARG A 258 -20.18 -5.10 11.93
N PRO A 259 -21.43 -4.62 12.08
CA PRO A 259 -21.90 -4.07 13.35
C PRO A 259 -21.93 -5.15 14.45
#